data_2dc152013dc96e3884d0b7ccd2083937
#
_entry.id   2dc152013dc96e3884d0b7ccd2083937
#
_cell.length_a   1.000
_cell.length_b   1.000
_cell.length_c   1.000
_cell.angle_alpha   90.00
_cell.angle_beta   90.00
_cell.angle_gamma   90.00
#
_symmetry.space_group_name_H-M   'P 1'
#
loop_
_entity.id
_entity.type
_entity.pdbx_description
1 polymer ?
#
loop_
_entity_poly.entity_id
_entity_poly.type
_entity_poly.pdbx_seq_one_letter_code
_entity_poly.pdbx_strand_id
1 'polypeptide(L)'
;MDRYKWLLVEMESRPGNSISDPLKNVELTEWEKTQFINALNGEIYTMTAQRRNYIIQRLDSFVSDGGASYNAKLFTIEHVLPQTPAADSEWMTIWPDAQQRRYWLNRIANLVPLTRQRNSAAQNYDFATKKVKYFQTKSGTSSYTLTTQVISIDSWTPSVVEQRQKDLEKVFIDKWKLTAVPKPVGQENIFFLAGRGGNASGCPAENEHFIIKKGSLIAPDVTDGFQQGYADLREQLIQDGTIVNNEFAKDYDFSSVSAAAAVVLGRSANGRKEWAKLDGRSIAQIGH
;
A
#
# COMPACT_ATOMS: atom_id res chain seq x y z
N MET A 1 -13.69 -13.62 4.65
CA MET A 1 -14.15 -14.09 3.31
C MET A 1 -13.54 -13.15 2.28
N ASP A 2 -13.01 -13.67 1.17
CA ASP A 2 -12.45 -12.85 0.10
C ASP A 2 -13.58 -12.00 -0.51
N ARG A 3 -13.36 -10.70 -0.74
CA ARG A 3 -14.33 -9.77 -1.36
C ARG A 3 -14.93 -10.31 -2.66
N TYR A 4 -14.10 -10.96 -3.48
CA TYR A 4 -14.55 -11.54 -4.74
C TYR A 4 -15.47 -12.76 -4.53
N LYS A 5 -15.23 -13.56 -3.50
CA LYS A 5 -16.09 -14.68 -3.13
C LYS A 5 -17.47 -14.19 -2.69
N TRP A 6 -17.50 -13.11 -1.92
CA TRP A 6 -18.74 -12.46 -1.49
C TRP A 6 -19.52 -11.89 -2.68
N LEU A 7 -18.82 -11.19 -3.59
CA LEU A 7 -19.41 -10.68 -4.82
C LEU A 7 -20.04 -11.78 -5.67
N LEU A 8 -19.36 -12.91 -5.85
CA LEU A 8 -19.87 -14.06 -6.60
C LEU A 8 -21.14 -14.64 -5.95
N VAL A 9 -21.15 -14.80 -4.62
CA VAL A 9 -22.33 -15.28 -3.89
C VAL A 9 -23.51 -14.30 -4.04
N GLU A 10 -23.26 -13.00 -4.00
CA GLU A 10 -24.31 -11.99 -4.18
C GLU A 10 -24.83 -11.95 -5.61
N MET A 11 -23.98 -12.14 -6.62
CA MET A 11 -24.38 -12.26 -8.01
C MET A 11 -25.22 -13.52 -8.26
N GLU A 12 -24.88 -14.65 -7.65
CA GLU A 12 -25.64 -15.91 -7.76
C GLU A 12 -26.99 -15.85 -7.03
N SER A 13 -27.09 -15.11 -5.93
CA SER A 13 -28.32 -15.01 -5.12
C SER A 13 -29.36 -14.06 -5.72
N ARG A 14 -29.04 -13.30 -6.76
CA ARG A 14 -29.95 -12.31 -7.42
C ARG A 14 -30.12 -12.56 -8.92
N PRO A 15 -30.75 -13.66 -9.35
CA PRO A 15 -30.97 -13.90 -10.77
C PRO A 15 -31.92 -12.86 -11.34
N GLY A 16 -31.47 -12.09 -12.33
CA GLY A 16 -32.31 -11.26 -13.21
C GLY A 16 -32.49 -9.80 -12.83
N ASN A 17 -31.84 -9.28 -11.81
CA ASN A 17 -31.95 -7.88 -11.44
C ASN A 17 -30.68 -7.06 -11.73
N SER A 18 -30.93 -5.83 -12.15
CA SER A 18 -29.91 -4.79 -12.40
C SER A 18 -28.91 -4.71 -11.27
N ILE A 19 -27.62 -4.80 -11.61
CA ILE A 19 -26.47 -4.58 -10.73
C ILE A 19 -26.41 -3.09 -10.39
N SER A 20 -27.36 -2.58 -9.63
CA SER A 20 -27.32 -1.17 -9.24
C SER A 20 -26.47 -0.90 -7.99
N ASP A 21 -26.15 -1.90 -7.17
CA ASP A 21 -25.34 -1.67 -5.96
C ASP A 21 -24.47 -2.85 -5.42
N PRO A 22 -24.03 -3.83 -6.23
CA PRO A 22 -23.12 -4.88 -5.72
C PRO A 22 -21.68 -4.41 -5.59
N LEU A 23 -21.32 -3.26 -6.15
CA LEU A 23 -19.94 -2.76 -6.13
C LEU A 23 -19.57 -2.07 -4.82
N LYS A 24 -20.54 -1.65 -4.02
CA LYS A 24 -20.30 -0.92 -2.76
C LYS A 24 -19.44 -1.70 -1.77
N ASN A 25 -19.64 -3.02 -1.71
CA ASN A 25 -18.85 -3.89 -0.82
C ASN A 25 -17.50 -4.34 -1.43
N VAL A 26 -17.28 -4.04 -2.70
CA VAL A 26 -16.02 -4.32 -3.42
C VAL A 26 -15.16 -3.06 -3.51
N GLU A 27 -15.74 -1.88 -3.32
CA GLU A 27 -14.99 -0.63 -3.29
C GLU A 27 -13.97 -0.62 -2.16
N LEU A 28 -12.82 -0.03 -2.45
CA LEU A 28 -11.81 0.20 -1.42
C LEU A 28 -12.35 1.23 -0.43
N THR A 29 -12.27 0.90 0.85
CA THR A 29 -12.50 1.89 1.91
C THR A 29 -11.46 3.01 1.84
N GLU A 30 -11.77 4.17 2.40
CA GLU A 30 -10.83 5.30 2.45
C GLU A 30 -9.53 4.93 3.19
N TRP A 31 -9.61 4.08 4.20
CA TRP A 31 -8.45 3.52 4.86
C TRP A 31 -7.59 2.69 3.90
N GLU A 32 -8.17 1.79 3.13
CA GLU A 32 -7.44 0.96 2.16
C GLU A 32 -6.82 1.80 1.03
N LYS A 33 -7.53 2.82 0.55
CA LYS A 33 -6.97 3.79 -0.40
C LYS A 33 -5.75 4.49 0.18
N THR A 34 -5.85 4.95 1.43
CA THR A 34 -4.74 5.60 2.14
C THR A 34 -3.57 4.64 2.34
N GLN A 35 -3.83 3.38 2.77
CA GLN A 35 -2.78 2.36 2.90
C GLN A 35 -2.09 2.07 1.57
N PHE A 36 -2.85 2.05 0.47
CA PHE A 36 -2.29 1.86 -0.85
C PHE A 36 -1.37 3.03 -1.25
N ILE A 37 -1.79 4.28 -1.04
CA ILE A 37 -0.97 5.48 -1.30
C ILE A 37 0.30 5.45 -0.44
N ASN A 38 0.20 5.11 0.84
CA ASN A 38 1.35 4.98 1.73
C ASN A 38 2.32 3.87 1.25
N ALA A 39 1.78 2.75 0.76
CA ALA A 39 2.60 1.67 0.20
C ALA A 39 3.33 2.11 -1.09
N LEU A 40 2.70 2.92 -1.95
CA LEU A 40 3.36 3.51 -3.12
C LEU A 40 4.50 4.45 -2.74
N ASN A 41 4.37 5.13 -1.61
CA ASN A 41 5.41 5.98 -1.00
C ASN A 41 6.44 5.17 -0.20
N GLY A 42 6.34 3.86 -0.19
CA GLY A 42 7.27 2.96 0.49
C GLY A 42 8.34 2.37 -0.42
N GLU A 43 9.02 1.37 0.11
CA GLU A 43 10.08 0.62 -0.58
C GLU A 43 9.49 -0.47 -1.49
N ILE A 44 8.97 -0.07 -2.64
CA ILE A 44 8.28 -0.97 -3.58
C ILE A 44 9.17 -2.15 -4.01
N TYR A 45 10.48 -1.92 -4.17
CA TYR A 45 11.39 -2.99 -4.62
C TYR A 45 11.52 -4.13 -3.61
N THR A 46 11.34 -3.86 -2.31
CA THR A 46 11.43 -4.88 -1.24
C THR A 46 10.19 -5.76 -1.13
N MET A 47 9.11 -5.40 -1.81
CA MET A 47 7.92 -6.24 -1.89
C MET A 47 8.20 -7.56 -2.61
N THR A 48 7.28 -8.53 -2.50
CA THR A 48 7.38 -9.79 -3.27
C THR A 48 7.50 -9.49 -4.76
N ALA A 49 8.24 -10.32 -5.50
CA ALA A 49 8.46 -10.13 -6.93
C ALA A 49 7.15 -9.96 -7.72
N GLN A 50 6.11 -10.70 -7.34
CA GLN A 50 4.79 -10.60 -7.97
C GLN A 50 4.17 -9.21 -7.77
N ARG A 51 4.19 -8.67 -6.54
CA ARG A 51 3.59 -7.36 -6.21
C ARG A 51 4.35 -6.21 -6.88
N ARG A 52 5.68 -6.17 -6.71
CA ARG A 52 6.49 -5.09 -7.31
C ARG A 52 6.42 -5.08 -8.84
N ASN A 53 6.47 -6.27 -9.49
CA ASN A 53 6.35 -6.37 -10.93
C ASN A 53 4.97 -5.88 -11.39
N TYR A 54 3.91 -6.27 -10.72
CA TYR A 54 2.56 -5.80 -11.02
C TYR A 54 2.44 -4.28 -10.93
N ILE A 55 2.96 -3.67 -9.86
CA ILE A 55 2.92 -2.22 -9.66
C ILE A 55 3.66 -1.49 -10.80
N ILE A 56 4.89 -1.91 -11.11
CA ILE A 56 5.70 -1.26 -12.15
C ILE A 56 5.10 -1.47 -13.54
N GLN A 57 4.61 -2.67 -13.88
CA GLN A 57 3.93 -2.92 -15.15
C GLN A 57 2.66 -2.10 -15.27
N ARG A 58 1.87 -2.02 -14.21
CA ARG A 58 0.64 -1.25 -14.21
C ARG A 58 0.88 0.24 -14.36
N LEU A 59 1.89 0.76 -13.66
CA LEU A 59 2.30 2.15 -13.79
C LEU A 59 2.78 2.46 -15.22
N ASP A 60 3.64 1.61 -15.79
CA ASP A 60 4.10 1.75 -17.17
C ASP A 60 2.93 1.73 -18.16
N SER A 61 1.93 0.86 -17.95
CA SER A 61 0.72 0.81 -18.79
C SER A 61 -0.13 2.07 -18.68
N PHE A 62 -0.14 2.75 -17.55
CA PHE A 62 -0.92 3.97 -17.35
C PHE A 62 -0.29 5.19 -18.03
N VAL A 63 1.03 5.22 -18.13
CA VAL A 63 1.78 6.31 -18.79
C VAL A 63 2.06 6.01 -20.26
N SER A 64 1.78 4.78 -20.71
CA SER A 64 1.88 4.39 -22.12
C SER A 64 0.60 4.78 -22.87
N ASP A 65 0.76 5.21 -24.10
CA ASP A 65 -0.35 5.63 -24.97
C ASP A 65 -1.06 4.43 -25.62
N GLY A 66 -1.56 3.51 -24.76
CA GLY A 66 -2.54 2.49 -25.15
C GLY A 66 -2.01 1.18 -25.77
N GLY A 67 -0.70 0.94 -25.86
CA GLY A 67 -0.17 -0.24 -26.57
C GLY A 67 0.84 -1.08 -25.80
N ALA A 68 0.99 -0.94 -24.50
CA ALA A 68 2.00 -1.66 -23.74
C ALA A 68 1.71 -3.18 -23.67
N SER A 69 2.62 -3.98 -24.22
CA SER A 69 2.60 -5.44 -24.12
C SER A 69 3.76 -5.90 -23.24
N TYR A 70 3.46 -6.71 -22.23
CA TYR A 70 4.44 -7.18 -21.25
C TYR A 70 4.67 -8.68 -21.36
N ASN A 71 5.90 -9.08 -21.64
CA ASN A 71 6.32 -10.47 -21.54
C ASN A 71 6.94 -10.69 -20.15
N ALA A 72 6.22 -11.37 -19.27
CA ALA A 72 6.64 -11.64 -17.89
C ALA A 72 8.00 -12.36 -17.78
N LYS A 73 8.38 -13.17 -18.78
CA LYS A 73 9.68 -13.87 -18.81
C LYS A 73 10.86 -12.93 -19.10
N LEU A 74 10.59 -11.82 -19.79
CA LEU A 74 11.62 -10.85 -20.18
C LEU A 74 11.68 -9.63 -19.27
N PHE A 75 10.64 -9.42 -18.48
CA PHE A 75 10.48 -8.26 -17.59
C PHE A 75 11.38 -8.34 -16.36
N THR A 76 12.12 -7.27 -16.11
CA THR A 76 12.90 -7.06 -14.87
C THR A 76 12.78 -5.60 -14.43
N ILE A 77 13.17 -5.31 -13.20
CA ILE A 77 13.18 -3.96 -12.66
C ILE A 77 14.62 -3.55 -12.39
N GLU A 78 15.00 -2.39 -12.86
CA GLU A 78 16.33 -1.79 -12.70
C GLU A 78 16.25 -0.57 -11.78
N HIS A 79 17.32 -0.38 -10.98
CA HIS A 79 17.54 0.83 -10.18
C HIS A 79 18.31 1.86 -11.01
N VAL A 80 17.76 3.04 -11.22
CA VAL A 80 18.47 4.13 -11.91
C VAL A 80 19.65 4.60 -11.06
N LEU A 81 19.43 5.05 -9.82
CA LEU A 81 20.46 5.17 -8.80
C LEU A 81 20.84 3.76 -8.35
N PRO A 82 22.08 3.28 -8.57
CA PRO A 82 22.46 1.90 -8.31
C PRO A 82 22.48 1.57 -6.81
N GLN A 83 22.31 0.27 -6.50
CA GLN A 83 22.32 -0.22 -5.11
C GLN A 83 23.68 -0.01 -4.42
N THR A 84 24.76 -0.17 -5.17
CA THR A 84 26.14 -0.03 -4.69
C THR A 84 26.97 0.82 -5.65
N PRO A 85 26.79 2.16 -5.62
CA PRO A 85 27.61 3.04 -6.45
C PRO A 85 29.08 2.95 -6.03
N ALA A 86 30.00 3.00 -7.00
CA ALA A 86 31.43 3.03 -6.69
C ALA A 86 31.78 4.32 -5.94
N ALA A 87 32.79 4.23 -5.07
CA ALA A 87 33.15 5.36 -4.18
C ALA A 87 33.66 6.59 -4.96
N ASP A 88 34.21 6.39 -6.15
CA ASP A 88 34.72 7.39 -7.07
C ASP A 88 33.73 7.76 -8.20
N SER A 89 32.49 7.23 -8.16
CA SER A 89 31.48 7.48 -9.18
C SER A 89 30.85 8.88 -9.05
N GLU A 90 30.34 9.39 -10.17
CA GLU A 90 29.50 10.60 -10.22
C GLU A 90 28.34 10.56 -9.22
N TRP A 91 27.83 9.35 -8.93
CA TRP A 91 26.75 9.16 -7.95
C TRP A 91 27.09 9.68 -6.56
N MET A 92 28.34 9.57 -6.12
CA MET A 92 28.75 10.05 -4.80
C MET A 92 28.80 11.57 -4.71
N THR A 93 29.00 12.25 -5.84
CA THR A 93 28.95 13.72 -5.95
C THR A 93 27.53 14.23 -6.00
N ILE A 94 26.66 13.60 -6.79
CA ILE A 94 25.25 14.02 -6.96
C ILE A 94 24.42 13.65 -5.71
N TRP A 95 24.75 12.52 -5.08
CA TRP A 95 24.06 11.96 -3.93
C TRP A 95 25.03 11.77 -2.75
N PRO A 96 25.57 12.86 -2.16
CA PRO A 96 26.58 12.74 -1.10
C PRO A 96 26.01 12.11 0.18
N ASP A 97 24.74 12.36 0.50
CA ASP A 97 24.09 11.84 1.70
C ASP A 97 23.69 10.36 1.54
N ALA A 98 24.31 9.49 2.37
CA ALA A 98 24.03 8.07 2.38
C ALA A 98 22.61 7.72 2.87
N GLN A 99 22.01 8.55 3.74
CA GLN A 99 20.63 8.34 4.20
C GLN A 99 19.66 8.66 3.08
N GLN A 100 19.89 9.71 2.34
CA GLN A 100 19.08 10.08 1.18
C GLN A 100 19.17 9.04 0.06
N ARG A 101 20.37 8.49 -0.21
CA ARG A 101 20.51 7.36 -1.16
C ARG A 101 19.68 6.16 -0.73
N ARG A 102 19.76 5.74 0.54
CA ARG A 102 18.95 4.62 1.07
C ARG A 102 17.47 4.90 0.99
N TYR A 103 17.05 6.12 1.33
CA TYR A 103 15.64 6.52 1.30
C TYR A 103 15.02 6.38 -0.11
N TRP A 104 15.74 6.79 -1.15
CA TRP A 104 15.22 6.77 -2.51
C TRP A 104 15.45 5.45 -3.27
N LEU A 105 16.36 4.62 -2.80
CA LEU A 105 16.84 3.44 -3.52
C LEU A 105 15.71 2.53 -4.04
N ASN A 106 14.81 2.13 -3.14
CA ASN A 106 13.79 1.12 -3.39
C ASN A 106 12.40 1.68 -3.73
N ARG A 107 12.28 3.01 -3.86
CA ARG A 107 11.02 3.70 -4.17
C ARG A 107 10.72 3.69 -5.66
N ILE A 108 9.44 3.80 -6.02
CA ILE A 108 9.00 3.72 -7.43
C ILE A 108 9.72 4.73 -8.32
N ALA A 109 10.05 5.90 -7.80
CA ALA A 109 10.75 6.95 -8.54
C ALA A 109 12.11 6.50 -9.09
N ASN A 110 12.80 5.63 -8.36
CA ASN A 110 14.13 5.12 -8.75
C ASN A 110 14.08 3.83 -9.58
N LEU A 111 12.90 3.31 -9.87
CA LEU A 111 12.71 2.02 -10.52
C LEU A 111 12.20 2.20 -11.93
N VAL A 112 12.78 1.42 -12.86
CA VAL A 112 12.34 1.36 -14.26
C VAL A 112 12.28 -0.08 -14.76
N PRO A 113 11.32 -0.41 -15.63
CA PRO A 113 11.28 -1.72 -16.27
C PRO A 113 12.35 -1.83 -17.37
N LEU A 114 13.04 -2.97 -17.40
CA LEU A 114 13.94 -3.34 -18.49
C LEU A 114 13.69 -4.78 -18.92
N THR A 115 14.15 -5.12 -20.13
CA THR A 115 14.25 -6.54 -20.48
C THR A 115 15.40 -7.19 -19.70
N ARG A 116 15.28 -8.48 -19.39
CA ARG A 116 16.31 -9.24 -18.66
C ARG A 116 17.69 -9.12 -19.31
N GLN A 117 17.76 -9.13 -20.64
CA GLN A 117 19.02 -8.99 -21.38
C GLN A 117 19.69 -7.61 -21.15
N ARG A 118 18.90 -6.54 -21.11
CA ARG A 118 19.40 -5.19 -20.86
C ARG A 118 19.81 -5.00 -19.39
N ASN A 119 19.05 -5.59 -18.48
CA ASN A 119 19.30 -5.46 -17.04
C ASN A 119 20.55 -6.24 -16.58
N SER A 120 20.81 -7.43 -17.13
CA SER A 120 22.04 -8.19 -16.81
C SER A 120 23.33 -7.49 -17.24
N ALA A 121 23.23 -6.55 -18.17
CA ALA A 121 24.33 -5.68 -18.54
C ALA A 121 24.36 -4.38 -17.70
N ALA A 122 23.28 -4.08 -16.98
CA ALA A 122 23.18 -2.91 -16.10
C ALA A 122 24.04 -3.13 -14.85
N GLN A 123 25.19 -2.48 -14.83
CA GLN A 123 26.08 -2.45 -13.68
C GLN A 123 25.92 -1.11 -12.94
N ASN A 124 26.75 -0.85 -11.95
CA ASN A 124 26.71 0.39 -11.17
C ASN A 124 27.28 1.61 -11.93
N TYR A 125 27.08 1.66 -13.25
CA TYR A 125 27.57 2.74 -14.10
C TYR A 125 26.92 4.09 -13.75
N ASP A 126 27.63 5.17 -14.07
CA ASP A 126 27.13 6.53 -14.01
C ASP A 126 25.91 6.73 -14.92
N PHE A 127 25.09 7.73 -14.60
CA PHE A 127 23.79 7.92 -15.22
C PHE A 127 23.87 8.07 -16.75
N ALA A 128 24.83 8.86 -17.23
CA ALA A 128 25.06 9.04 -18.67
C ALA A 128 25.36 7.70 -19.39
N THR A 129 26.18 6.86 -18.78
CA THR A 129 26.51 5.53 -19.30
C THR A 129 25.30 4.61 -19.28
N LYS A 130 24.48 4.63 -18.20
CA LYS A 130 23.24 3.86 -18.13
C LYS A 130 22.28 4.25 -19.25
N LYS A 131 22.10 5.54 -19.53
CA LYS A 131 21.24 6.01 -20.63
C LYS A 131 21.63 5.38 -21.98
N VAL A 132 22.90 5.42 -22.32
CA VAL A 132 23.39 4.95 -23.62
C VAL A 132 23.44 3.42 -23.72
N LYS A 133 23.85 2.74 -22.65
CA LYS A 133 24.07 1.29 -22.70
C LYS A 133 22.81 0.46 -22.49
N TYR A 134 21.86 0.92 -21.68
CA TYR A 134 20.75 0.09 -21.21
C TYR A 134 19.38 0.59 -21.64
N PHE A 135 19.18 1.88 -21.57
CA PHE A 135 17.89 2.46 -21.91
C PHE A 135 17.76 2.70 -23.40
N GLN A 136 18.87 3.06 -24.05
CA GLN A 136 18.95 3.27 -25.48
C GLN A 136 20.15 2.50 -26.03
N THR A 137 19.93 1.54 -26.91
CA THR A 137 20.99 0.74 -27.53
C THR A 137 20.96 0.90 -29.06
N LYS A 138 22.00 0.42 -29.75
CA LYS A 138 22.03 0.39 -31.23
C LYS A 138 20.83 -0.36 -31.85
N SER A 139 20.23 -1.28 -31.12
CA SER A 139 19.03 -2.03 -31.51
C SER A 139 17.71 -1.32 -31.19
N GLY A 140 17.75 -0.06 -30.70
CA GLY A 140 16.59 0.76 -30.41
C GLY A 140 16.43 1.13 -28.95
N THR A 141 15.44 1.98 -28.69
CA THR A 141 15.07 2.44 -27.35
C THR A 141 14.27 1.36 -26.59
N SER A 142 14.22 1.46 -25.28
CA SER A 142 13.32 0.62 -24.48
C SER A 142 11.87 0.81 -24.92
N SER A 143 11.13 -0.27 -25.00
CA SER A 143 9.67 -0.22 -25.28
C SER A 143 8.85 0.19 -24.05
N TYR A 144 9.48 0.32 -22.89
CA TYR A 144 8.82 0.72 -21.66
C TYR A 144 8.82 2.24 -21.49
N THR A 145 7.66 2.82 -21.34
CA THR A 145 7.49 4.29 -21.24
C THR A 145 8.17 4.87 -20.01
N LEU A 146 8.10 4.19 -18.87
CA LEU A 146 8.83 4.62 -17.66
C LEU A 146 10.34 4.70 -17.86
N THR A 147 10.89 3.83 -18.70
CA THR A 147 12.31 3.84 -19.04
C THR A 147 12.64 4.95 -20.03
N THR A 148 11.81 5.15 -21.05
CA THR A 148 12.01 6.22 -22.04
C THR A 148 11.91 7.62 -21.40
N GLN A 149 11.04 7.80 -20.43
CA GLN A 149 10.98 9.04 -19.64
C GLN A 149 12.31 9.37 -18.94
N VAL A 150 13.00 8.34 -18.42
CA VAL A 150 14.30 8.54 -17.74
C VAL A 150 15.40 8.93 -18.75
N ILE A 151 15.33 8.50 -20.00
CA ILE A 151 16.30 8.84 -21.04
C ILE A 151 16.33 10.36 -21.30
N SER A 152 15.19 11.04 -21.21
CA SER A 152 15.06 12.49 -21.44
C SER A 152 15.55 13.34 -20.26
N ILE A 153 15.89 12.75 -19.13
CA ILE A 153 16.38 13.46 -17.95
C ILE A 153 17.89 13.69 -18.07
N ASP A 154 18.35 14.91 -17.87
CA ASP A 154 19.78 15.25 -18.01
C ASP A 154 20.60 14.72 -16.83
N SER A 155 20.14 14.90 -15.60
CA SER A 155 20.84 14.47 -14.39
C SER A 155 19.87 13.85 -13.38
N TRP A 156 20.28 12.75 -12.76
CA TRP A 156 19.46 12.00 -11.77
C TRP A 156 19.73 12.50 -10.35
N THR A 157 19.19 13.68 -10.03
CA THR A 157 19.37 14.34 -8.73
C THR A 157 18.29 13.95 -7.72
N PRO A 158 18.52 14.20 -6.40
CA PRO A 158 17.49 14.00 -5.38
C PRO A 158 16.17 14.73 -5.68
N SER A 159 16.25 15.99 -6.15
CA SER A 159 15.06 16.78 -6.48
C SER A 159 14.28 16.23 -7.68
N VAL A 160 14.98 15.72 -8.69
CA VAL A 160 14.36 15.05 -9.84
C VAL A 160 13.63 13.79 -9.40
N VAL A 161 14.25 12.98 -8.54
CA VAL A 161 13.64 11.74 -8.04
C VAL A 161 12.44 12.05 -7.13
N GLU A 162 12.54 13.06 -6.28
CA GLU A 162 11.41 13.51 -5.45
C GLU A 162 10.23 13.99 -6.29
N GLN A 163 10.46 14.79 -7.33
CA GLN A 163 9.39 15.23 -8.22
C GLN A 163 8.78 14.04 -8.97
N ARG A 164 9.62 13.14 -9.49
CA ARG A 164 9.15 11.93 -10.17
C ARG A 164 8.30 11.06 -9.26
N GLN A 165 8.63 10.94 -7.96
CA GLN A 165 7.82 10.19 -7.00
C GLN A 165 6.40 10.75 -6.94
N LYS A 166 6.26 12.08 -6.79
CA LYS A 166 4.98 12.77 -6.75
C LYS A 166 4.17 12.57 -8.05
N ASP A 167 4.84 12.67 -9.20
CA ASP A 167 4.20 12.51 -10.49
C ASP A 167 3.68 11.09 -10.70
N LEU A 168 4.46 10.07 -10.36
CA LEU A 168 4.10 8.67 -10.49
C LEU A 168 2.98 8.26 -9.51
N GLU A 169 3.01 8.77 -8.29
CA GLU A 169 1.91 8.58 -7.33
C GLU A 169 0.61 9.19 -7.86
N LYS A 170 0.70 10.40 -8.38
CA LYS A 170 -0.46 11.10 -8.97
C LYS A 170 -1.09 10.26 -10.09
N VAL A 171 -0.29 9.60 -10.92
CA VAL A 171 -0.82 8.70 -11.97
C VAL A 171 -1.69 7.60 -11.36
N PHE A 172 -1.26 6.94 -10.29
CA PHE A 172 -2.09 5.93 -9.61
C PHE A 172 -3.34 6.53 -8.98
N ILE A 173 -3.19 7.66 -8.30
CA ILE A 173 -4.31 8.36 -7.64
C ILE A 173 -5.39 8.69 -8.66
N ASP A 174 -5.01 9.27 -9.79
CA ASP A 174 -5.95 9.68 -10.84
C ASP A 174 -6.59 8.47 -11.55
N LYS A 175 -5.79 7.47 -11.93
CA LYS A 175 -6.26 6.31 -12.70
C LYS A 175 -7.14 5.36 -11.90
N TRP A 176 -6.86 5.21 -10.60
CA TRP A 176 -7.63 4.35 -9.71
C TRP A 176 -8.60 5.11 -8.81
N LYS A 177 -8.74 6.42 -9.04
CA LYS A 177 -9.64 7.29 -8.26
C LYS A 177 -9.38 7.16 -6.74
N LEU A 178 -8.11 7.11 -6.38
CA LEU A 178 -7.67 7.08 -5.00
C LEU A 178 -7.70 8.51 -4.46
N THR A 179 -8.85 9.04 -4.17
CA THR A 179 -8.95 10.36 -3.54
C THR A 179 -8.34 10.27 -2.15
N ALA A 180 -7.25 11.00 -1.92
CA ALA A 180 -6.78 11.21 -0.56
C ALA A 180 -7.83 12.04 0.17
N VAL A 181 -8.48 11.46 1.17
CA VAL A 181 -9.27 12.25 2.12
C VAL A 181 -8.28 13.18 2.83
N PRO A 182 -8.48 14.51 2.81
CA PRO A 182 -7.66 15.41 3.61
C PRO A 182 -7.68 14.91 5.05
N LYS A 183 -6.51 14.77 5.69
CA LYS A 183 -6.45 14.46 7.13
C LYS A 183 -7.33 15.48 7.85
N PRO A 184 -8.40 15.07 8.53
CA PRO A 184 -9.12 16.00 9.40
C PRO A 184 -8.13 16.51 10.45
N VAL A 185 -8.04 17.82 10.59
CA VAL A 185 -7.26 18.47 11.65
C VAL A 185 -7.81 17.93 12.97
N GLY A 186 -6.99 17.22 13.76
CA GLY A 186 -7.38 16.62 15.04
C GLY A 186 -7.28 15.08 15.14
N GLN A 187 -6.84 14.36 14.06
CA GLN A 187 -6.74 12.89 14.08
C GLN A 187 -5.32 12.35 14.33
N GLU A 188 -4.46 13.06 15.02
CA GLU A 188 -3.08 12.62 15.28
C GLU A 188 -2.97 11.30 16.06
N ASN A 189 -4.05 10.88 16.74
CA ASN A 189 -4.09 9.68 17.60
C ASN A 189 -5.03 8.56 17.11
N ILE A 190 -5.52 8.58 15.86
CA ILE A 190 -6.36 7.49 15.35
C ILE A 190 -5.48 6.37 14.79
N PHE A 191 -5.83 5.16 15.20
CA PHE A 191 -5.27 3.90 14.74
C PHE A 191 -6.32 3.11 13.98
N PHE A 192 -5.86 2.24 13.11
CA PHE A 192 -6.68 1.42 12.23
C PHE A 192 -6.31 -0.04 12.39
N LEU A 193 -7.30 -0.91 12.23
CA LEU A 193 -7.12 -2.35 12.27
C LEU A 193 -8.01 -2.99 11.22
N ALA A 194 -7.42 -3.85 10.37
CA ALA A 194 -8.17 -4.60 9.38
C ALA A 194 -7.75 -6.07 9.37
N GLY A 195 -8.72 -6.96 9.23
CA GLY A 195 -8.47 -8.40 9.13
C GLY A 195 -9.74 -9.21 9.26
N ARG A 196 -9.79 -10.39 8.64
CA ARG A 196 -10.92 -11.34 8.71
C ARG A 196 -12.27 -10.75 8.31
N GLY A 197 -12.31 -9.68 7.50
CA GLY A 197 -13.54 -8.95 7.18
C GLY A 197 -13.90 -7.84 8.16
N GLY A 198 -13.19 -7.72 9.30
CA GLY A 198 -13.27 -6.56 10.17
C GLY A 198 -12.43 -5.41 9.63
N ASN A 199 -12.90 -4.19 9.86
CA ASN A 199 -12.21 -2.95 9.49
C ASN A 199 -12.63 -1.85 10.47
N ALA A 200 -11.74 -1.47 11.35
CA ALA A 200 -12.06 -0.59 12.46
C ALA A 200 -11.07 0.55 12.60
N SER A 201 -11.55 1.66 13.14
CA SER A 201 -10.74 2.79 13.57
C SER A 201 -10.97 3.07 15.07
N GLY A 202 -9.93 3.56 15.73
CA GLY A 202 -10.02 3.87 17.16
C GLY A 202 -8.85 4.70 17.63
N CYS A 203 -8.93 5.16 18.88
CA CYS A 203 -7.89 5.97 19.50
C CYS A 203 -7.65 5.54 20.95
N PRO A 204 -6.39 5.64 21.45
CA PRO A 204 -6.12 5.52 22.87
C PRO A 204 -6.91 6.53 23.69
N ALA A 205 -7.38 6.09 24.84
CA ALA A 205 -8.01 6.90 25.85
C ALA A 205 -7.22 6.85 27.17
N GLU A 206 -7.70 7.50 28.20
CA GLU A 206 -7.06 7.48 29.52
C GLU A 206 -7.03 6.06 30.13
N ASN A 207 -6.08 5.81 31.03
CA ASN A 207 -5.94 4.54 31.77
C ASN A 207 -5.81 3.29 30.88
N GLU A 208 -5.06 3.38 29.78
CA GLU A 208 -4.85 2.30 28.80
C GLU A 208 -6.13 1.84 28.06
N HIS A 209 -7.22 2.58 28.20
CA HIS A 209 -8.44 2.33 27.45
C HIS A 209 -8.26 2.62 25.95
N PHE A 210 -9.18 2.09 25.14
CA PHE A 210 -9.16 2.29 23.69
C PHE A 210 -10.58 2.44 23.14
N ILE A 211 -10.85 3.59 22.52
CA ILE A 211 -12.17 3.90 21.97
C ILE A 211 -12.22 3.47 20.50
N ILE A 212 -13.09 2.52 20.17
CA ILE A 212 -13.46 2.20 18.79
C ILE A 212 -14.49 3.22 18.32
N LYS A 213 -14.31 3.70 17.09
CA LYS A 213 -15.21 4.69 16.48
C LYS A 213 -16.41 4.03 15.82
N LYS A 214 -17.54 4.73 15.90
CA LYS A 214 -18.76 4.43 15.14
C LYS A 214 -18.41 4.17 13.66
N GLY A 215 -19.10 3.21 13.03
CA GLY A 215 -18.85 2.83 11.64
C GLY A 215 -17.73 1.79 11.48
N SER A 216 -17.06 1.39 12.56
CA SER A 216 -16.08 0.30 12.55
C SER A 216 -16.75 -1.05 12.33
N LEU A 217 -16.21 -1.86 11.43
CA LEU A 217 -16.74 -3.20 11.13
C LEU A 217 -15.97 -4.26 11.92
N ILE A 218 -16.71 -5.25 12.45
CA ILE A 218 -16.13 -6.44 13.08
C ILE A 218 -16.10 -7.61 12.07
N ALA A 219 -15.22 -8.57 12.31
CA ALA A 219 -15.19 -9.81 11.54
C ALA A 219 -16.55 -10.53 11.63
N PRO A 220 -17.11 -11.07 10.54
CA PRO A 220 -18.42 -11.74 10.59
C PRO A 220 -18.41 -12.98 11.49
N ASP A 221 -17.30 -13.70 11.54
CA ASP A 221 -17.13 -14.96 12.25
C ASP A 221 -16.04 -14.85 13.33
N VAL A 222 -16.12 -15.74 14.32
CA VAL A 222 -15.08 -15.95 15.33
C VAL A 222 -14.28 -17.22 15.06
N THR A 223 -13.06 -17.33 15.58
CA THR A 223 -12.25 -18.55 15.49
C THR A 223 -12.59 -19.52 16.62
N ASP A 224 -12.36 -20.82 16.42
CA ASP A 224 -12.58 -21.88 17.41
C ASP A 224 -11.80 -21.67 18.72
N GLY A 225 -10.66 -20.98 18.65
CA GLY A 225 -9.84 -20.65 19.84
C GLY A 225 -10.08 -19.23 20.36
N PHE A 226 -11.22 -18.62 20.07
CA PHE A 226 -11.52 -17.29 20.56
C PHE A 226 -11.74 -17.31 22.08
N GLN A 227 -11.01 -16.48 22.81
CA GLN A 227 -11.06 -16.44 24.26
C GLN A 227 -12.46 -16.09 24.76
N GLN A 228 -13.02 -16.91 25.65
CA GLN A 228 -14.41 -16.84 26.10
C GLN A 228 -14.82 -15.44 26.60
N GLY A 229 -14.00 -14.77 27.39
CA GLY A 229 -14.34 -13.43 27.91
C GLY A 229 -14.49 -12.36 26.81
N TYR A 230 -13.78 -12.50 25.68
CA TYR A 230 -13.97 -11.58 24.55
C TYR A 230 -15.14 -12.00 23.66
N ALA A 231 -15.45 -13.30 23.61
CA ALA A 231 -16.64 -13.80 22.94
C ALA A 231 -17.90 -13.29 23.66
N ASP A 232 -17.95 -13.42 24.97
CA ASP A 232 -19.06 -12.93 25.80
C ASP A 232 -19.25 -11.41 25.65
N LEU A 233 -18.16 -10.65 25.71
CA LEU A 233 -18.21 -9.20 25.49
C LEU A 233 -18.75 -8.84 24.11
N ARG A 234 -18.29 -9.55 23.06
CA ARG A 234 -18.75 -9.33 21.68
C ARG A 234 -20.25 -9.61 21.56
N GLU A 235 -20.72 -10.71 22.14
CA GLU A 235 -22.13 -11.08 22.15
C GLU A 235 -22.97 -10.05 22.91
N GLN A 236 -22.52 -9.58 24.06
CA GLN A 236 -23.14 -8.50 24.81
C GLN A 236 -23.30 -7.22 23.98
N LEU A 237 -22.23 -6.80 23.24
CA LEU A 237 -22.26 -5.62 22.39
C LEU A 237 -23.22 -5.74 21.20
N ILE A 238 -23.46 -6.95 20.73
CA ILE A 238 -24.47 -7.23 19.70
C ILE A 238 -25.88 -7.16 20.32
N GLN A 239 -26.06 -7.76 21.49
CA GLN A 239 -27.36 -7.79 22.19
C GLN A 239 -27.83 -6.41 22.62
N ASP A 240 -26.93 -5.55 23.11
CA ASP A 240 -27.25 -4.20 23.56
C ASP A 240 -27.35 -3.15 22.44
N GLY A 241 -27.16 -3.58 21.16
CA GLY A 241 -27.24 -2.72 19.98
C GLY A 241 -26.05 -1.79 19.80
N THR A 242 -24.95 -2.00 20.51
CA THR A 242 -23.68 -1.29 20.26
C THR A 242 -23.08 -1.74 18.90
N ILE A 243 -23.26 -3.03 18.57
CA ILE A 243 -22.90 -3.60 17.27
C ILE A 243 -24.19 -4.05 16.57
N VAL A 244 -24.44 -3.51 15.38
CA VAL A 244 -25.60 -3.86 14.56
C VAL A 244 -25.09 -4.22 13.14
N ASN A 245 -25.49 -5.38 12.61
CA ASN A 245 -25.04 -5.86 11.30
C ASN A 245 -23.50 -5.86 11.12
N ASN A 246 -22.80 -6.28 12.15
CA ASN A 246 -21.33 -6.28 12.24
C ASN A 246 -20.67 -4.89 12.21
N GLU A 247 -21.40 -3.82 12.48
CA GLU A 247 -20.91 -2.45 12.52
C GLU A 247 -21.16 -1.81 13.89
N PHE A 248 -20.20 -1.06 14.42
CA PHE A 248 -20.38 -0.26 15.62
C PHE A 248 -21.35 0.91 15.34
N ALA A 249 -22.53 0.87 15.94
CA ALA A 249 -23.55 1.93 15.81
C ALA A 249 -23.18 3.21 16.58
N LYS A 250 -22.27 3.13 17.51
CA LYS A 250 -21.74 4.25 18.35
C LYS A 250 -20.28 4.00 18.71
N ASP A 251 -19.58 5.05 19.16
CA ASP A 251 -18.25 4.90 19.78
C ASP A 251 -18.35 4.01 21.00
N TYR A 252 -17.35 3.13 21.21
CA TYR A 252 -17.32 2.24 22.37
C TYR A 252 -15.94 2.22 23.02
N ASP A 253 -15.91 2.36 24.35
CA ASP A 253 -14.69 2.41 25.14
C ASP A 253 -14.33 1.02 25.70
N PHE A 254 -13.24 0.46 25.19
CA PHE A 254 -12.67 -0.82 25.63
C PHE A 254 -11.65 -0.61 26.74
N SER A 255 -11.65 -1.50 27.72
CA SER A 255 -10.68 -1.52 28.82
C SER A 255 -9.22 -1.75 28.38
N SER A 256 -8.98 -2.13 27.13
CA SER A 256 -7.63 -2.26 26.58
C SER A 256 -7.61 -2.33 25.04
N VAL A 257 -6.46 -1.98 24.48
CA VAL A 257 -6.16 -2.09 23.04
C VAL A 257 -6.35 -3.52 22.54
N SER A 258 -6.02 -4.54 23.38
CA SER A 258 -6.13 -5.95 22.99
C SER A 258 -7.58 -6.45 23.02
N ALA A 259 -8.39 -5.98 23.96
CA ALA A 259 -9.83 -6.28 23.98
C ALA A 259 -10.52 -5.73 22.74
N ALA A 260 -10.22 -4.49 22.37
CA ALA A 260 -10.71 -3.86 21.16
C ALA A 260 -10.33 -4.66 19.91
N ALA A 261 -9.06 -5.05 19.77
CA ALA A 261 -8.57 -5.85 18.64
C ALA A 261 -9.23 -7.24 18.59
N ALA A 262 -9.38 -7.91 19.73
CA ALA A 262 -9.97 -9.25 19.81
C ALA A 262 -11.43 -9.26 19.37
N VAL A 263 -12.23 -8.29 19.83
CA VAL A 263 -13.63 -8.14 19.43
C VAL A 263 -13.77 -7.84 17.95
N VAL A 264 -12.95 -6.94 17.41
CA VAL A 264 -12.98 -6.59 15.97
C VAL A 264 -12.60 -7.79 15.10
N LEU A 265 -11.54 -8.52 15.45
CA LEU A 265 -11.01 -9.61 14.63
C LEU A 265 -11.70 -10.97 14.85
N GLY A 266 -12.50 -11.12 15.91
CA GLY A 266 -13.12 -12.40 16.28
C GLY A 266 -12.09 -13.49 16.61
N ARG A 267 -10.92 -13.11 17.14
CA ARG A 267 -9.83 -13.99 17.57
C ARG A 267 -8.99 -13.34 18.65
N SER A 268 -8.22 -14.16 19.37
CA SER A 268 -7.20 -13.61 20.26
C SER A 268 -6.19 -12.78 19.47
N ALA A 269 -5.89 -11.58 19.94
CA ALA A 269 -5.05 -10.62 19.23
C ALA A 269 -4.19 -9.79 20.18
N ASN A 270 -2.96 -9.47 19.75
CA ASN A 270 -2.13 -8.49 20.44
C ASN A 270 -2.44 -7.10 19.87
N GLY A 271 -3.31 -6.36 20.55
CA GLY A 271 -3.77 -5.05 20.07
C GLY A 271 -2.64 -4.07 19.78
N ARG A 272 -1.57 -4.07 20.57
CA ARG A 272 -0.41 -3.17 20.31
C ARG A 272 0.31 -3.46 18.99
N LYS A 273 0.20 -4.68 18.46
CA LYS A 273 0.77 -5.06 17.15
C LYS A 273 -0.24 -4.92 16.01
N GLU A 274 -1.52 -5.11 16.29
CA GLU A 274 -2.58 -5.12 15.28
C GLU A 274 -3.05 -3.70 14.90
N TRP A 275 -3.19 -2.80 15.88
CA TRP A 275 -3.56 -1.42 15.62
C TRP A 275 -2.38 -0.62 15.09
N ALA A 276 -2.52 0.00 13.92
CA ALA A 276 -1.48 0.79 13.29
C ALA A 276 -2.01 2.15 12.83
N LYS A 277 -1.13 3.15 12.80
CA LYS A 277 -1.39 4.43 12.15
C LYS A 277 -1.46 4.27 10.63
N LEU A 278 -1.92 5.29 9.94
CA LEU A 278 -1.96 5.32 8.47
C LEU A 278 -0.60 5.11 7.81
N ASP A 279 0.48 5.46 8.48
CA ASP A 279 1.85 5.23 8.02
C ASP A 279 2.36 3.80 8.25
N GLY A 280 1.51 2.90 8.78
CA GLY A 280 1.81 1.49 9.03
C GLY A 280 2.50 1.20 10.36
N ARG A 281 2.87 2.22 11.13
CA ARG A 281 3.48 2.01 12.46
C ARG A 281 2.44 1.58 13.47
N SER A 282 2.67 0.41 14.08
CA SER A 282 1.81 -0.10 15.14
C SER A 282 1.98 0.68 16.45
N ILE A 283 1.01 0.54 17.37
CA ILE A 283 1.11 1.10 18.73
C ILE A 283 2.39 0.65 19.43
N ALA A 284 2.81 -0.61 19.24
CA ALA A 284 4.05 -1.14 19.81
C ALA A 284 5.31 -0.43 19.29
N GLN A 285 5.29 0.07 18.05
CA GLN A 285 6.42 0.76 17.42
C GLN A 285 6.46 2.26 17.75
N ILE A 286 5.35 2.83 18.17
CA ILE A 286 5.24 4.26 18.48
C ILE A 286 5.60 4.54 19.95
N GLY A 287 5.59 3.52 20.82
CA GLY A 287 6.08 3.64 22.20
C GLY A 287 5.10 4.34 23.16
N HIS A 288 3.85 3.97 23.12
CA HIS A 288 2.85 4.32 24.13
C HIS A 288 2.59 3.18 25.09
#